data_a4da3c1aedd42be270cc7a5a0041c826
#
_entry.id   a4da3c1aedd42be270cc7a5a0041c826
#
_cell.length_a   1.000
_cell.length_b   1.000
_cell.length_c   1.000
_cell.angle_alpha   90.00
_cell.angle_beta   90.00
_cell.angle_gamma   90.00
#
_symmetry.space_group_name_H-M   'P 1'
#
loop_
_entity.id
_entity.type
_entity.pdbx_description
1 polymer ?
#
loop_
_entity_poly.entity_id
_entity_poly.type
_entity_poly.pdbx_seq_one_letter_code
_entity_poly.pdbx_strand_id
1 'polypeptide(L)'
;MLTTSLTSFGFSSSEALALVSQEKKKYDNPWPYTASTEKIGTKKFATFGPATPLTVTLGAKSGEFRFEPDNLKLTQGKLYALAMDNPSDVPHYFTALDLARSVYTVVVLAGEPPAEFKGQVTDLELKPGAQLVWYFVAMRPGTYDVRCPIKGHEAMAATVTISKPAL
;
A
#
# COMPACT_ATOMS: atom_id res chain seq x y z
N MET A 1 3.47 -26.78 21.58
CA MET A 1 3.03 -27.43 20.32
C MET A 1 1.58 -27.83 20.49
N LEU A 2 0.67 -27.07 19.98
CA LEU A 2 -0.75 -27.42 19.90
C LEU A 2 -1.14 -27.27 18.43
N THR A 3 -0.97 -28.38 17.69
CA THR A 3 -1.60 -28.56 16.39
C THR A 3 -3.07 -28.90 16.64
N THR A 4 -3.94 -27.88 16.66
CA THR A 4 -5.38 -28.09 16.61
C THR A 4 -5.72 -28.55 15.19
N SER A 5 -5.92 -29.84 15.03
CA SER A 5 -6.33 -30.42 13.76
C SER A 5 -7.76 -29.95 13.44
N LEU A 6 -7.98 -29.41 12.25
CA LEU A 6 -9.30 -29.06 11.67
C LEU A 6 -10.18 -30.29 11.38
N THR A 7 -9.76 -31.47 11.80
CA THR A 7 -10.50 -32.74 11.62
C THR A 7 -11.73 -32.89 12.53
N SER A 8 -11.97 -31.97 13.46
CA SER A 8 -13.14 -32.01 14.35
C SER A 8 -14.48 -31.72 13.66
N PHE A 9 -14.48 -31.24 12.41
CA PHE A 9 -15.69 -30.93 11.63
C PHE A 9 -15.98 -31.88 10.47
N GLY A 10 -15.27 -32.99 10.34
CA GLY A 10 -15.57 -34.06 9.36
C GLY A 10 -15.25 -33.70 7.90
N PHE A 11 -14.56 -32.59 7.62
CA PHE A 11 -14.14 -32.22 6.27
C PHE A 11 -12.71 -32.69 5.99
N SER A 12 -12.50 -33.25 4.78
CA SER A 12 -11.13 -33.48 4.28
C SER A 12 -10.44 -32.15 3.94
N SER A 13 -9.11 -32.15 3.92
CA SER A 13 -8.32 -30.97 3.54
C SER A 13 -8.70 -30.41 2.16
N SER A 14 -9.13 -31.28 1.23
CA SER A 14 -9.59 -30.88 -0.11
C SER A 14 -10.97 -30.23 -0.09
N GLU A 15 -11.88 -30.67 0.77
CA GLU A 15 -13.22 -30.06 0.93
C GLU A 15 -13.14 -28.70 1.62
N ALA A 16 -12.27 -28.56 2.63
CA ALA A 16 -12.00 -27.25 3.28
C ALA A 16 -11.42 -26.24 2.27
N LEU A 17 -10.48 -26.65 1.42
CA LEU A 17 -9.92 -25.82 0.35
C LEU A 17 -10.97 -25.46 -0.72
N ALA A 18 -11.89 -26.39 -1.05
CA ALA A 18 -12.98 -26.14 -1.99
C ALA A 18 -14.00 -25.14 -1.43
N LEU A 19 -14.33 -25.22 -0.14
CA LEU A 19 -15.20 -24.26 0.55
C LEU A 19 -14.59 -22.86 0.58
N VAL A 20 -13.30 -22.74 0.93
CA VAL A 20 -12.58 -21.46 0.88
C VAL A 20 -12.53 -20.88 -0.52
N SER A 21 -12.38 -21.72 -1.56
CA SER A 21 -12.39 -21.27 -2.97
C SER A 21 -13.79 -20.87 -3.45
N GLN A 22 -14.87 -21.47 -2.91
CA GLN A 22 -16.25 -21.08 -3.21
C GLN A 22 -16.65 -19.79 -2.50
N GLU A 23 -16.19 -19.57 -1.26
CA GLU A 23 -16.38 -18.29 -0.59
C GLU A 23 -15.66 -17.16 -1.29
N LYS A 24 -14.46 -17.39 -1.84
CA LYS A 24 -13.75 -16.44 -2.71
C LYS A 24 -14.58 -16.01 -3.92
N LYS A 25 -15.39 -16.88 -4.51
CA LYS A 25 -16.31 -16.57 -5.62
C LYS A 25 -17.54 -15.77 -5.18
N LYS A 26 -17.94 -15.86 -3.92
CA LYS A 26 -19.13 -15.16 -3.40
C LYS A 26 -18.86 -13.69 -3.07
N TYR A 27 -17.60 -13.30 -2.93
CA TYR A 27 -17.14 -11.92 -2.80
C TYR A 27 -16.65 -11.35 -4.15
N ASP A 28 -17.25 -11.76 -5.28
CA ASP A 28 -17.11 -11.01 -6.52
C ASP A 28 -17.62 -9.60 -6.23
N ASN A 29 -16.66 -8.70 -6.07
CA ASN A 29 -16.84 -7.31 -5.73
C ASN A 29 -17.90 -6.68 -6.65
N PRO A 30 -19.07 -6.21 -6.16
CA PRO A 30 -20.11 -5.60 -6.99
C PRO A 30 -19.68 -4.23 -7.55
N TRP A 31 -18.50 -3.75 -7.20
CA TRP A 31 -17.91 -2.55 -7.77
C TRP A 31 -17.26 -2.87 -9.10
N PRO A 32 -17.38 -1.99 -10.11
CA PRO A 32 -16.89 -2.24 -11.48
C PRO A 32 -15.36 -2.24 -11.59
N TYR A 33 -14.64 -2.48 -10.51
CA TYR A 33 -13.19 -2.52 -10.46
C TYR A 33 -12.73 -3.97 -10.40
N THR A 34 -12.40 -4.56 -11.55
CA THR A 34 -11.62 -5.79 -11.59
C THR A 34 -10.21 -5.47 -11.11
N ALA A 35 -9.80 -6.08 -10.01
CA ALA A 35 -8.40 -6.02 -9.58
C ALA A 35 -7.56 -6.73 -10.68
N SER A 36 -6.76 -5.99 -11.40
CA SER A 36 -5.72 -6.54 -12.26
C SER A 36 -4.40 -6.54 -11.51
N THR A 37 -3.57 -7.55 -11.73
CA THR A 37 -2.20 -7.54 -11.19
C THR A 37 -1.28 -6.94 -12.24
N GLU A 38 -0.76 -5.75 -11.98
CA GLU A 38 0.29 -5.14 -12.80
C GLU A 38 1.64 -5.21 -12.08
N LYS A 39 2.71 -5.27 -12.87
CA LYS A 39 4.05 -5.14 -12.32
C LYS A 39 4.36 -3.66 -12.13
N ILE A 40 4.61 -3.26 -10.88
CA ILE A 40 5.19 -1.96 -10.55
C ILE A 40 6.65 -2.23 -10.14
N GLY A 41 7.59 -1.88 -11.01
CA GLY A 41 8.98 -2.27 -10.83
C GLY A 41 9.17 -3.78 -10.99
N THR A 42 9.84 -4.43 -10.05
CA THR A 42 10.07 -5.88 -10.03
C THR A 42 8.98 -6.68 -9.32
N LYS A 43 8.02 -6.01 -8.66
CA LYS A 43 7.00 -6.61 -7.79
C LYS A 43 5.63 -6.56 -8.45
N LYS A 44 4.80 -7.58 -8.18
CA LYS A 44 3.39 -7.60 -8.60
C LYS A 44 2.54 -7.02 -7.48
N PHE A 45 1.73 -6.01 -7.81
CA PHE A 45 0.72 -5.46 -6.91
C PHE A 45 -0.67 -5.61 -7.52
N ALA A 46 -1.69 -5.73 -6.68
CA ALA A 46 -3.07 -5.63 -7.12
C ALA A 46 -3.36 -4.18 -7.54
N THR A 47 -4.04 -3.97 -8.67
CA THR A 47 -4.36 -2.63 -9.20
C THR A 47 -5.85 -2.38 -9.24
N PHE A 48 -6.27 -1.14 -8.98
CA PHE A 48 -7.65 -0.67 -9.09
C PHE A 48 -7.79 0.26 -10.31
N GLY A 49 -8.18 -0.29 -11.45
CA GLY A 49 -8.43 0.50 -12.67
C GLY A 49 -7.19 1.26 -13.17
N PRO A 50 -7.35 2.23 -14.07
CA PRO A 50 -6.26 2.99 -14.66
C PRO A 50 -5.74 4.06 -13.70
N ALA A 51 -4.89 3.66 -12.76
CA ALA A 51 -4.18 4.56 -11.87
C ALA A 51 -2.78 4.86 -12.38
N THR A 52 -2.27 6.05 -12.13
CA THR A 52 -0.86 6.39 -12.40
C THR A 52 0.03 5.68 -11.38
N PRO A 53 0.92 4.77 -11.80
CA PRO A 53 1.77 4.04 -10.87
C PRO A 53 2.88 4.93 -10.32
N LEU A 54 3.15 4.78 -9.03
CA LEU A 54 4.27 5.39 -8.31
C LEU A 54 4.90 4.35 -7.39
N THR A 55 6.18 4.49 -7.11
CA THR A 55 6.89 3.63 -6.17
C THR A 55 7.66 4.48 -5.16
N VAL A 56 7.70 4.02 -3.91
CA VAL A 56 8.58 4.55 -2.86
C VAL A 56 9.15 3.39 -2.07
N THR A 57 10.45 3.36 -1.92
CA THR A 57 11.15 2.42 -1.05
C THR A 57 11.47 3.12 0.28
N LEU A 58 11.21 2.44 1.38
CA LEU A 58 11.45 2.90 2.74
C LEU A 58 12.69 2.20 3.29
N GLY A 59 13.78 2.96 3.48
CA GLY A 59 15.08 2.41 3.85
C GLY A 59 15.78 1.67 2.70
N ALA A 60 17.00 1.22 2.93
CA ALA A 60 17.78 0.46 1.98
C ALA A 60 18.40 -0.78 2.63
N LYS A 61 18.68 -1.83 1.84
CA LYS A 61 19.40 -3.03 2.30
C LYS A 61 20.81 -2.73 2.85
N SER A 62 21.39 -1.61 2.43
CA SER A 62 22.66 -1.06 2.91
C SER A 62 22.59 -0.44 4.31
N GLY A 63 21.38 -0.37 4.93
CA GLY A 63 21.15 0.24 6.24
C GLY A 63 20.93 1.75 6.20
N GLU A 64 20.83 2.36 5.03
CA GLU A 64 20.54 3.79 4.93
C GLU A 64 19.06 4.07 5.19
N PHE A 65 18.78 5.04 6.05
CA PHE A 65 17.44 5.48 6.40
C PHE A 65 17.01 6.64 5.51
N ARG A 66 16.36 6.31 4.38
CA ARG A 66 15.87 7.29 3.40
C ARG A 66 14.61 6.80 2.71
N PHE A 67 13.86 7.72 2.13
CA PHE A 67 12.85 7.40 1.11
C PHE A 67 13.50 7.48 -0.29
N GLU A 68 13.15 6.55 -1.18
CA GLU A 68 13.61 6.55 -2.56
C GLU A 68 12.43 6.34 -3.52
N PRO A 69 12.07 7.34 -4.32
CA PRO A 69 12.57 8.72 -4.31
C PRO A 69 12.11 9.53 -3.09
N ASP A 70 12.84 10.58 -2.76
CA ASP A 70 12.52 11.52 -1.69
C ASP A 70 11.61 12.67 -2.14
N ASN A 71 11.22 12.69 -3.41
CA ASN A 71 10.36 13.70 -4.00
C ASN A 71 9.36 13.08 -4.97
N LEU A 72 8.06 13.16 -4.65
CA LEU A 72 6.98 12.72 -5.49
C LEU A 72 6.23 13.91 -6.09
N LYS A 73 5.94 13.86 -7.39
CA LYS A 73 5.19 14.88 -8.11
C LYS A 73 3.85 14.34 -8.58
N LEU A 74 2.77 14.95 -8.15
CA LEU A 74 1.40 14.58 -8.45
C LEU A 74 0.66 15.71 -9.17
N THR A 75 -0.39 15.36 -9.87
CA THR A 75 -1.32 16.32 -10.49
C THR A 75 -2.68 16.18 -9.83
N GLN A 76 -3.28 17.29 -9.45
CA GLN A 76 -4.63 17.35 -8.88
C GLN A 76 -5.64 16.66 -9.81
N GLY A 77 -6.56 15.90 -9.20
CA GLY A 77 -7.65 15.18 -9.89
C GLY A 77 -7.24 13.82 -10.46
N LYS A 78 -5.97 13.45 -10.45
CA LYS A 78 -5.51 12.14 -10.94
C LYS A 78 -5.56 11.08 -9.85
N LEU A 79 -5.89 9.85 -10.25
CA LEU A 79 -5.79 8.65 -9.43
C LEU A 79 -4.36 8.11 -9.50
N TYR A 80 -3.79 7.79 -8.34
CA TYR A 80 -2.46 7.23 -8.18
C TYR A 80 -2.51 5.89 -7.46
N ALA A 81 -1.59 5.00 -7.83
CA ALA A 81 -1.28 3.76 -7.14
C ALA A 81 0.15 3.86 -6.59
N LEU A 82 0.30 4.27 -5.33
CA LEU A 82 1.59 4.39 -4.67
C LEU A 82 1.96 3.06 -4.02
N ALA A 83 2.85 2.34 -4.68
CA ALA A 83 3.45 1.12 -4.16
C ALA A 83 4.60 1.47 -3.22
N MET A 84 4.59 0.90 -2.03
CA MET A 84 5.62 1.07 -1.01
C MET A 84 6.21 -0.27 -0.62
N ASP A 85 7.52 -0.30 -0.41
CA ASP A 85 8.22 -1.47 0.10
C ASP A 85 9.32 -1.08 1.09
N ASN A 86 9.58 -1.98 2.03
CA ASN A 86 10.68 -1.86 2.97
C ASN A 86 11.68 -3.01 2.76
N PRO A 87 12.79 -2.80 2.03
CA PRO A 87 13.81 -3.81 1.83
C PRO A 87 14.83 -3.89 2.96
N SER A 88 14.78 -2.99 3.96
CA SER A 88 15.70 -2.95 5.09
C SER A 88 15.35 -4.03 6.13
N ASP A 89 16.15 -4.17 7.15
CA ASP A 89 15.99 -5.13 8.26
C ASP A 89 15.30 -4.52 9.50
N VAL A 90 14.91 -3.23 9.42
CA VAL A 90 14.20 -2.52 10.50
C VAL A 90 12.86 -1.95 10.02
N PRO A 91 11.89 -1.72 10.90
CA PRO A 91 10.62 -1.10 10.51
C PRO A 91 10.81 0.37 10.13
N HIS A 92 10.00 0.84 9.19
CA HIS A 92 9.91 2.23 8.80
C HIS A 92 8.46 2.68 8.70
N TYR A 93 8.23 3.99 8.85
CA TYR A 93 6.93 4.62 8.69
C TYR A 93 6.92 5.57 7.50
N PHE A 94 5.80 5.59 6.80
CA PHE A 94 5.42 6.66 5.89
C PHE A 94 4.35 7.51 6.61
N THR A 95 4.80 8.48 7.39
CA THR A 95 3.91 9.38 8.14
C THR A 95 3.72 10.67 7.34
N ALA A 96 2.47 10.95 6.93
CA ALA A 96 2.15 12.04 6.02
C ALA A 96 0.77 12.64 6.30
N LEU A 97 0.57 13.21 7.51
CA LEU A 97 -0.73 13.68 7.99
C LEU A 97 -1.39 14.71 7.07
N ASP A 98 -0.64 15.72 6.62
CA ASP A 98 -1.21 16.78 5.80
C ASP A 98 -1.46 16.32 4.35
N LEU A 99 -0.63 15.41 3.83
CA LEU A 99 -0.92 14.72 2.58
C LEU A 99 -2.22 13.90 2.70
N ALA A 100 -2.38 13.12 3.77
CA ALA A 100 -3.57 12.32 4.02
C ALA A 100 -4.87 13.14 4.03
N ARG A 101 -4.80 14.38 4.52
CA ARG A 101 -5.92 15.35 4.49
C ARG A 101 -6.12 16.00 3.13
N SER A 102 -5.18 15.85 2.21
CA SER A 102 -5.13 16.51 0.91
C SER A 102 -5.38 15.56 -0.25
N VAL A 103 -5.63 14.28 0.03
CA VAL A 103 -6.00 13.25 -0.93
C VAL A 103 -7.31 12.59 -0.53
N TYR A 104 -7.98 11.97 -1.50
CA TYR A 104 -9.09 11.05 -1.24
C TYR A 104 -8.55 9.61 -1.32
N THR A 105 -8.44 8.95 -0.18
CA THR A 105 -8.04 7.54 -0.12
C THR A 105 -9.14 6.65 -0.70
N VAL A 106 -8.82 5.91 -1.75
CA VAL A 106 -9.71 4.90 -2.33
C VAL A 106 -9.59 3.60 -1.54
N VAL A 107 -8.36 3.09 -1.41
CA VAL A 107 -8.05 1.87 -0.67
C VAL A 107 -6.56 1.74 -0.44
N VAL A 108 -6.17 1.08 0.65
CA VAL A 108 -4.81 0.54 0.86
C VAL A 108 -4.90 -0.98 0.79
N LEU A 109 -4.03 -1.58 0.00
CA LEU A 109 -3.88 -3.02 -0.14
C LEU A 109 -2.57 -3.46 0.52
N ALA A 110 -2.63 -4.35 1.49
CA ALA A 110 -1.45 -4.85 2.20
C ALA A 110 -1.50 -6.36 2.40
N GLY A 111 -0.34 -7.01 2.27
CA GLY A 111 -0.20 -8.45 2.45
C GLY A 111 -0.50 -9.28 1.20
N GLU A 112 -0.38 -10.62 1.32
CA GLU A 112 -0.68 -11.57 0.25
C GLU A 112 -1.37 -12.82 0.82
N PRO A 113 -2.67 -13.08 0.46
CA PRO A 113 -3.54 -12.20 -0.31
C PRO A 113 -3.76 -10.84 0.37
N PRO A 114 -4.02 -9.75 -0.40
CA PRO A 114 -4.08 -8.42 0.19
C PRO A 114 -5.33 -8.23 1.05
N ALA A 115 -5.14 -7.63 2.23
CA ALA A 115 -6.22 -7.03 2.99
C ALA A 115 -6.50 -5.61 2.46
N GLU A 116 -7.77 -5.22 2.42
CA GLU A 116 -8.23 -3.90 1.98
C GLU A 116 -8.52 -3.00 3.17
N PHE A 117 -7.90 -1.81 3.20
CA PHE A 117 -8.17 -0.78 4.20
C PHE A 117 -8.75 0.45 3.50
N LYS A 118 -9.87 0.96 4.00
CA LYS A 118 -10.57 2.13 3.46
C LYS A 118 -10.68 3.23 4.52
N GLY A 119 -10.62 4.47 4.09
CA GLY A 119 -10.67 5.63 4.97
C GLY A 119 -9.37 6.44 4.95
N GLN A 120 -9.27 7.41 5.85
CA GLN A 120 -8.10 8.27 5.94
C GLN A 120 -6.92 7.49 6.53
N VAL A 121 -5.77 7.57 5.86
CA VAL A 121 -4.53 6.88 6.25
C VAL A 121 -3.46 7.94 6.48
N THR A 122 -3.02 8.09 7.71
CA THR A 122 -2.03 9.10 8.11
C THR A 122 -0.63 8.52 8.28
N ASP A 123 -0.59 7.25 8.71
CA ASP A 123 0.63 6.53 9.05
C ASP A 123 0.56 5.12 8.48
N LEU A 124 1.61 4.73 7.79
CA LEU A 124 1.78 3.39 7.22
C LEU A 124 3.09 2.81 7.73
N GLU A 125 3.00 1.85 8.65
CA GLU A 125 4.18 1.11 9.11
C GLU A 125 4.46 -0.06 8.17
N LEU A 126 5.68 -0.12 7.66
CA LEU A 126 6.19 -1.26 6.89
C LEU A 126 7.28 -1.98 7.70
N LYS A 127 6.98 -3.21 8.11
CA LYS A 127 7.97 -4.13 8.69
C LYS A 127 9.00 -4.53 7.63
N PRO A 128 10.16 -5.08 8.03
CA PRO A 128 11.12 -5.63 7.09
C PRO A 128 10.47 -6.55 6.06
N GLY A 129 10.74 -6.31 4.77
CA GLY A 129 10.17 -7.06 3.65
C GLY A 129 8.71 -6.80 3.33
N ALA A 130 8.00 -5.99 4.13
CA ALA A 130 6.59 -5.66 3.88
C ALA A 130 6.40 -4.80 2.64
N GLN A 131 5.22 -4.94 2.04
CA GLN A 131 4.79 -4.20 0.85
C GLN A 131 3.33 -3.84 0.98
N LEU A 132 2.97 -2.67 0.43
CA LEU A 132 1.58 -2.26 0.27
C LEU A 132 1.40 -1.36 -0.95
N VAL A 133 0.14 -1.16 -1.36
CA VAL A 133 -0.22 -0.18 -2.39
C VAL A 133 -1.32 0.71 -1.84
N TRP A 134 -1.09 2.02 -1.89
CA TRP A 134 -2.08 3.02 -1.53
C TRP A 134 -2.67 3.67 -2.78
N TYR A 135 -3.97 3.46 -3.00
CA TYR A 135 -4.74 4.10 -4.07
C TYR A 135 -5.40 5.35 -3.55
N PHE A 136 -5.13 6.47 -4.20
CA PHE A 136 -5.73 7.74 -3.81
C PHE A 136 -5.87 8.71 -5.00
N VAL A 137 -6.81 9.63 -4.89
CA VAL A 137 -6.93 10.78 -5.79
C VAL A 137 -6.30 11.99 -5.14
N ALA A 138 -5.37 12.66 -5.84
CA ALA A 138 -4.76 13.91 -5.38
C ALA A 138 -5.79 15.04 -5.43
N MET A 139 -6.13 15.67 -4.28
CA MET A 139 -7.24 16.61 -4.22
C MET A 139 -6.80 18.07 -4.06
N ARG A 140 -5.84 18.36 -3.19
CA ARG A 140 -5.43 19.73 -2.87
C ARG A 140 -4.02 20.00 -3.34
N PRO A 141 -3.79 21.02 -4.20
CA PRO A 141 -2.45 21.46 -4.56
C PRO A 141 -1.68 21.95 -3.34
N GLY A 142 -0.39 21.62 -3.29
CA GLY A 142 0.51 21.98 -2.19
C GLY A 142 1.75 21.08 -2.15
N THR A 143 2.63 21.35 -1.21
CA THR A 143 3.79 20.52 -0.89
C THR A 143 3.61 19.98 0.52
N TYR A 144 3.79 18.67 0.68
CA TYR A 144 3.48 17.92 1.89
C TYR A 144 4.71 17.14 2.34
N ASP A 145 5.02 17.24 3.62
CA ASP A 145 6.13 16.51 4.22
C ASP A 145 5.74 15.06 4.51
N VAL A 146 6.70 14.17 4.30
CA VAL A 146 6.66 12.76 4.68
C VAL A 146 7.87 12.48 5.58
N ARG A 147 7.67 11.77 6.68
CA ARG A 147 8.72 11.48 7.65
C ARG A 147 8.59 10.08 8.22
N CYS A 148 9.72 9.52 8.66
CA CYS A 148 9.73 8.38 9.57
C CYS A 148 9.92 8.91 11.00
N PRO A 149 8.98 8.72 11.94
CA PRO A 149 9.06 9.27 13.29
C PRO A 149 9.93 8.44 14.25
N ILE A 150 10.53 7.35 13.80
CA ILE A 150 11.36 6.49 14.65
C ILE A 150 12.62 7.25 15.06
N LYS A 151 12.93 7.22 16.36
CA LYS A 151 14.16 7.81 16.88
C LYS A 151 15.40 7.21 16.19
N GLY A 152 16.29 8.07 15.70
CA GLY A 152 17.47 7.70 14.91
C GLY A 152 17.21 7.71 13.40
N HIS A 153 15.97 7.94 12.95
CA HIS A 153 15.60 8.04 11.53
C HIS A 153 15.30 9.48 11.09
N GLU A 154 15.76 10.49 11.83
CA GLU A 154 15.41 11.91 11.62
C GLU A 154 15.77 12.42 10.22
N ALA A 155 16.79 11.84 9.59
CA ALA A 155 17.18 12.15 8.21
C ALA A 155 16.23 11.57 7.17
N MET A 156 15.35 10.63 7.55
CA MET A 156 14.41 9.98 6.65
C MET A 156 13.19 10.87 6.40
N ALA A 157 13.32 11.78 5.45
CA ALA A 157 12.30 12.72 5.04
C ALA A 157 12.12 12.72 3.53
N ALA A 158 10.91 13.00 3.08
CA ALA A 158 10.55 13.16 1.68
C ALA A 158 9.49 14.25 1.52
N THR A 159 9.24 14.66 0.29
CA THR A 159 8.18 15.61 -0.05
C THR A 159 7.26 15.07 -1.14
N VAL A 160 5.98 15.39 -1.03
CA VAL A 160 4.98 15.12 -2.06
C VAL A 160 4.40 16.45 -2.54
N THR A 161 4.59 16.78 -3.81
CA THR A 161 4.04 18.00 -4.41
C THR A 161 2.85 17.67 -5.28
N ILE A 162 1.68 18.24 -4.98
CA ILE A 162 0.48 18.18 -5.83
C ILE A 162 0.37 19.51 -6.58
N SER A 163 0.49 19.46 -7.89
CA SER A 163 0.34 20.61 -8.78
C SER A 163 -1.08 20.66 -9.38
N LYS A 164 -1.55 21.86 -9.74
CA LYS A 164 -2.75 21.99 -10.57
C LYS A 164 -2.50 21.36 -11.94
N PRO A 165 -3.53 20.83 -12.62
CA PRO A 165 -3.40 20.40 -13.99
C PRO A 165 -2.97 21.59 -14.87
N ALA A 166 -2.17 21.33 -15.91
CA ALA A 166 -1.93 22.33 -16.95
C ALA A 166 -3.27 22.67 -17.63
N LEU A 167 -3.51 23.96 -17.85
CA LEU A 167 -4.67 24.46 -18.60
C LEU A 167 -4.55 24.10 -20.07
#